data_5583b77d7b117b90419cbb4c851d51f1
#
_entry.id   5583b77d7b117b90419cbb4c851d51f1
#
_cell.length_a   1.000
_cell.length_b   1.000
_cell.length_c   1.000
_cell.angle_alpha   90.00
_cell.angle_beta   90.00
_cell.angle_gamma   90.00
#
_symmetry.space_group_name_H-M   'P 1'
#
loop_
_entity.id
_entity.type
_entity.pdbx_description
1 polymer ?
#
loop_
_entity_poly.entity_id
_entity_poly.type
_entity_poly.pdbx_seq_one_letter_code
_entity_poly.pdbx_strand_id
1 'polypeptide(L)'
;MLQVLSEQKLPVDEIIVAASEKSVGKKIKYEDKELTIISVDQAVEEIPDIAIFSAGAEVSLQYAKKFAEKGTYVIDNSSAWRKDKNIPLVVPEINASDISIDNHIIANPNCTTICMLMALAPLHKKYNAKRLVISTYQSVSGSG
;
A
#
# COMPACT_ATOMS: atom_id res chain seq x y z
N MET A 1 10.60 -0.22 1.99
CA MET A 1 9.45 -0.84 2.69
C MET A 1 9.91 -1.73 3.83
N LEU A 2 10.66 -2.81 3.63
CA LEU A 2 11.14 -3.71 4.70
C LEU A 2 11.87 -2.99 5.83
N GLN A 3 12.77 -2.04 5.51
CA GLN A 3 13.44 -1.22 6.52
C GLN A 3 12.45 -0.47 7.42
N VAL A 4 11.45 0.17 6.84
CA VAL A 4 10.43 0.90 7.61
C VAL A 4 9.61 -0.02 8.47
N LEU A 5 9.27 -1.22 7.98
CA LEU A 5 8.55 -2.22 8.77
C LEU A 5 9.36 -2.66 10.00
N SER A 6 10.66 -2.89 9.85
CA SER A 6 11.53 -3.24 10.99
C SER A 6 11.65 -2.11 12.02
N GLU A 7 11.73 -0.84 11.56
CA GLU A 7 11.77 0.33 12.43
C GLU A 7 10.48 0.53 13.24
N GLN A 8 9.33 0.16 12.67
CA GLN A 8 8.01 0.30 13.33
C GLN A 8 7.71 -0.79 14.35
N LYS A 9 8.52 -1.87 14.41
CA LYS A 9 8.37 -2.98 15.37
C LYS A 9 6.93 -3.52 15.43
N LEU A 10 6.31 -3.71 14.27
CA LEU A 10 4.97 -4.27 14.20
C LEU A 10 4.99 -5.72 14.72
N PRO A 11 3.95 -6.17 15.43
CA PRO A 11 3.83 -7.55 15.88
C PRO A 11 3.51 -8.46 14.69
N VAL A 12 4.54 -8.85 13.95
CA VAL A 12 4.45 -9.69 12.75
C VAL A 12 5.20 -10.99 13.02
N ASP A 13 4.51 -12.12 12.89
CA ASP A 13 5.09 -13.44 13.10
C ASP A 13 5.97 -13.85 11.91
N GLU A 14 5.50 -13.60 10.70
CA GLU A 14 6.17 -13.97 9.46
C GLU A 14 6.09 -12.86 8.41
N ILE A 15 7.14 -12.73 7.60
CA ILE A 15 7.17 -11.83 6.44
C ILE A 15 7.49 -12.64 5.20
N ILE A 16 6.59 -12.54 4.22
CA ILE A 16 6.73 -13.12 2.89
C ILE A 16 7.12 -12.00 1.92
N VAL A 17 8.15 -12.22 1.13
CA VAL A 17 8.57 -11.27 0.09
C VAL A 17 8.29 -11.86 -1.28
N ALA A 18 7.42 -11.21 -2.03
CA ALA A 18 7.06 -11.61 -3.39
C ALA A 18 7.50 -10.56 -4.41
N ALA A 19 7.96 -11.03 -5.58
CA ALA A 19 8.35 -10.16 -6.68
C ALA A 19 8.15 -10.86 -8.03
N SER A 20 8.51 -10.15 -9.12
CA SER A 20 8.48 -10.71 -10.47
C SER A 20 9.40 -11.92 -10.60
N GLU A 21 9.13 -12.79 -11.58
CA GLU A 21 9.91 -14.00 -11.89
C GLU A 21 11.43 -13.77 -11.98
N LYS A 22 11.86 -12.58 -12.44
CA LYS A 22 13.28 -12.20 -12.52
C LYS A 22 13.99 -12.16 -11.15
N SER A 23 13.22 -12.07 -10.07
CA SER A 23 13.75 -11.94 -8.70
C SER A 23 13.47 -13.17 -7.83
N VAL A 24 12.65 -14.10 -8.29
CA VAL A 24 12.35 -15.35 -7.57
C VAL A 24 13.63 -16.13 -7.27
N GLY A 25 13.71 -16.66 -6.04
CA GLY A 25 14.87 -17.39 -5.53
C GLY A 25 16.02 -16.52 -5.02
N LYS A 26 16.01 -15.21 -5.28
CA LYS A 26 16.98 -14.29 -4.67
C LYS A 26 16.69 -14.13 -3.19
N LYS A 27 17.74 -13.87 -2.41
CA LYS A 27 17.64 -13.62 -0.99
C LYS A 27 17.68 -12.13 -0.69
N ILE A 28 16.89 -11.71 0.28
CA ILE A 28 16.88 -10.35 0.81
C ILE A 28 17.00 -10.39 2.33
N LYS A 29 17.80 -9.51 2.88
CA LYS A 29 17.98 -9.43 4.33
C LYS A 29 16.82 -8.62 4.95
N TYR A 30 16.22 -9.17 6.00
CA TYR A 30 15.27 -8.48 6.86
C TYR A 30 15.65 -8.74 8.32
N GLU A 31 16.05 -7.69 9.04
CA GLU A 31 16.62 -7.79 10.37
C GLU A 31 17.81 -8.79 10.40
N ASP A 32 17.74 -9.84 11.23
CA ASP A 32 18.76 -10.89 11.33
C ASP A 32 18.44 -12.11 10.47
N LYS A 33 17.37 -12.08 9.67
CA LYS A 33 16.91 -13.19 8.83
C LYS A 33 17.20 -12.93 7.35
N GLU A 34 17.44 -13.99 6.61
CA GLU A 34 17.40 -13.98 5.14
C GLU A 34 16.05 -14.53 4.67
N LEU A 35 15.33 -13.71 3.90
CA LEU A 35 14.08 -14.09 3.26
C LEU A 35 14.33 -14.45 1.80
N THR A 36 13.77 -15.55 1.33
CA THR A 36 13.79 -15.92 -0.08
C THR A 36 12.61 -15.29 -0.79
N ILE A 37 12.86 -14.63 -1.90
CA ILE A 37 11.82 -14.02 -2.72
C ILE A 37 11.06 -15.12 -3.46
N ILE A 38 9.74 -15.14 -3.32
CA ILE A 38 8.84 -16.08 -4.02
C ILE A 38 8.07 -15.37 -5.14
N SER A 39 7.38 -16.12 -5.99
CA SER A 39 6.49 -15.54 -6.98
C SER A 39 5.22 -14.96 -6.34
N VAL A 40 4.55 -14.05 -7.05
CA VAL A 40 3.28 -13.49 -6.56
C VAL A 40 2.20 -14.56 -6.49
N ASP A 41 2.19 -15.51 -7.42
CA ASP A 41 1.25 -16.63 -7.41
C ASP A 41 1.47 -17.53 -6.19
N GLN A 42 2.71 -17.84 -5.82
CA GLN A 42 3.02 -18.56 -4.58
C GLN A 42 2.55 -17.78 -3.35
N ALA A 43 2.80 -16.47 -3.30
CA ALA A 43 2.36 -15.63 -2.18
C ALA A 43 0.83 -15.58 -2.01
N VAL A 44 0.06 -15.71 -3.08
CA VAL A 44 -1.41 -15.87 -3.01
C VAL A 44 -1.80 -17.18 -2.32
N GLU A 45 -1.04 -18.26 -2.54
CA GLU A 45 -1.33 -19.57 -1.92
C GLU A 45 -0.96 -19.62 -0.43
N GLU A 46 0.00 -18.78 0.01
CA GLU A 46 0.38 -18.67 1.43
C GLU A 46 -0.68 -17.97 2.29
N ILE A 47 -1.65 -17.31 1.69
CA ILE A 47 -2.80 -16.64 2.35
C ILE A 47 -2.34 -15.75 3.52
N PRO A 48 -1.48 -14.74 3.29
CA PRO A 48 -1.07 -13.83 4.36
C PRO A 48 -2.26 -13.02 4.88
N ASP A 49 -2.25 -12.64 6.15
CA ASP A 49 -3.30 -11.76 6.70
C ASP A 49 -3.33 -10.39 6.00
N ILE A 50 -2.14 -9.85 5.70
CA ILE A 50 -1.98 -8.53 5.07
C ILE A 50 -0.98 -8.61 3.92
N ALA A 51 -1.32 -8.03 2.78
CA ALA A 51 -0.44 -7.87 1.63
C ALA A 51 -0.25 -6.38 1.27
N ILE A 52 0.99 -5.91 1.26
CA ILE A 52 1.32 -4.53 0.88
C ILE A 52 1.81 -4.51 -0.56
N PHE A 53 1.06 -3.87 -1.44
CA PHE A 53 1.36 -3.79 -2.86
C PHE A 53 2.09 -2.49 -3.23
N SER A 54 3.22 -2.65 -3.94
CA SER A 54 4.01 -1.53 -4.46
C SER A 54 4.69 -1.88 -5.79
N ALA A 55 4.12 -2.80 -6.55
CA ALA A 55 4.67 -3.31 -7.82
C ALA A 55 4.02 -2.68 -9.07
N GLY A 56 3.28 -1.58 -8.89
CA GLY A 56 2.59 -0.88 -9.97
C GLY A 56 1.15 -1.33 -10.20
N ALA A 57 0.41 -0.56 -10.99
CA ALA A 57 -1.03 -0.73 -11.17
C ALA A 57 -1.39 -2.04 -11.90
N GLU A 58 -0.58 -2.46 -12.86
CA GLU A 58 -0.82 -3.68 -13.63
C GLU A 58 -0.81 -4.92 -12.73
N VAL A 59 0.22 -5.06 -11.89
CA VAL A 59 0.32 -6.17 -10.93
C VAL A 59 -0.81 -6.12 -9.92
N SER A 60 -1.17 -4.93 -9.45
CA SER A 60 -2.28 -4.78 -8.51
C SER A 60 -3.63 -5.19 -9.13
N LEU A 61 -3.93 -4.78 -10.35
CA LEU A 61 -5.15 -5.19 -11.06
C LEU A 61 -5.22 -6.71 -11.27
N GLN A 62 -4.07 -7.35 -11.49
CA GLN A 62 -4.00 -8.79 -11.74
C GLN A 62 -4.16 -9.61 -10.45
N TYR A 63 -3.60 -9.15 -9.33
CA TYR A 63 -3.43 -9.98 -8.13
C TYR A 63 -4.23 -9.53 -6.91
N ALA A 64 -4.52 -8.24 -6.71
CA ALA A 64 -5.14 -7.76 -5.48
C ALA A 64 -6.47 -8.47 -5.17
N LYS A 65 -7.30 -8.73 -6.20
CA LYS A 65 -8.55 -9.46 -6.02
C LYS A 65 -8.32 -10.91 -5.61
N LYS A 66 -7.29 -11.59 -6.15
CA LYS A 66 -6.97 -12.97 -5.79
C LYS A 66 -6.61 -13.11 -4.31
N PHE A 67 -5.83 -12.16 -3.78
CA PHE A 67 -5.54 -12.09 -2.34
C PHE A 67 -6.81 -11.81 -1.52
N ALA A 68 -7.59 -10.81 -1.93
CA ALA A 68 -8.83 -10.43 -1.25
C ALA A 68 -9.86 -11.58 -1.19
N GLU A 69 -10.02 -12.34 -2.27
CA GLU A 69 -10.91 -13.51 -2.35
C GLU A 69 -10.50 -14.63 -1.39
N LYS A 70 -9.23 -14.70 -0.99
CA LYS A 70 -8.72 -15.64 0.01
C LYS A 70 -8.76 -15.07 1.45
N GLY A 71 -9.28 -13.86 1.63
CA GLY A 71 -9.42 -13.22 2.94
C GLY A 71 -8.26 -12.30 3.34
N THR A 72 -7.23 -12.17 2.51
CA THR A 72 -6.10 -11.26 2.74
C THR A 72 -6.54 -9.80 2.62
N TYR A 73 -6.12 -8.95 3.56
CA TYR A 73 -6.26 -7.50 3.44
C TYR A 73 -5.14 -6.93 2.57
N VAL A 74 -5.49 -6.34 1.43
CA VAL A 74 -4.54 -5.73 0.49
C VAL A 74 -4.46 -4.23 0.71
N ILE A 75 -3.28 -3.72 1.02
CA ILE A 75 -2.98 -2.29 1.07
C ILE A 75 -2.22 -1.92 -0.20
N ASP A 76 -2.87 -1.20 -1.12
CA ASP A 76 -2.33 -0.92 -2.44
C ASP A 76 -1.80 0.50 -2.59
N ASN A 77 -0.49 0.64 -2.82
CA ASN A 77 0.16 1.93 -3.09
C ASN A 77 0.10 2.34 -4.57
N SER A 78 -0.42 1.50 -5.46
CA SER A 78 -0.54 1.83 -6.87
C SER A 78 -1.71 2.79 -7.15
N SER A 79 -1.88 3.17 -8.39
CA SER A 79 -3.04 3.95 -8.82
C SER A 79 -4.26 3.10 -9.24
N ALA A 80 -4.16 1.78 -9.16
CA ALA A 80 -5.13 0.84 -9.73
C ALA A 80 -6.55 1.08 -9.21
N TRP A 81 -6.72 1.25 -7.92
CA TRP A 81 -8.02 1.25 -7.24
C TRP A 81 -8.51 2.63 -6.80
N ARG A 82 -7.68 3.67 -6.93
CA ARG A 82 -7.98 5.03 -6.42
C ARG A 82 -9.25 5.67 -6.97
N LYS A 83 -9.76 5.20 -8.11
CA LYS A 83 -10.97 5.71 -8.75
C LYS A 83 -12.17 4.78 -8.60
N ASP A 84 -11.99 3.61 -8.02
CA ASP A 84 -13.07 2.66 -7.76
C ASP A 84 -13.87 3.13 -6.54
N LYS A 85 -15.17 3.37 -6.73
CA LYS A 85 -16.07 3.88 -5.67
C LYS A 85 -16.34 2.86 -4.55
N ASN A 86 -16.09 1.58 -4.82
CA ASN A 86 -16.32 0.50 -3.86
C ASN A 86 -15.07 0.20 -3.02
N ILE A 87 -13.92 0.80 -3.36
CA ILE A 87 -12.67 0.59 -2.66
C ILE A 87 -12.31 1.86 -1.91
N PRO A 88 -12.16 1.81 -0.57
CA PRO A 88 -11.84 2.98 0.21
C PRO A 88 -10.44 3.51 -0.12
N LEU A 89 -10.37 4.82 -0.35
CA LEU A 89 -9.13 5.57 -0.54
C LEU A 89 -8.77 6.23 0.78
N VAL A 90 -7.76 5.71 1.49
CA VAL A 90 -7.56 6.01 2.91
C VAL A 90 -6.25 6.71 3.20
N VAL A 91 -6.34 7.75 4.01
CA VAL A 91 -5.25 8.32 4.82
C VAL A 91 -5.66 8.11 6.27
N PRO A 92 -5.01 7.20 7.02
CA PRO A 92 -5.51 6.77 8.35
C PRO A 92 -5.76 7.91 9.33
N GLU A 93 -4.94 8.95 9.32
CA GLU A 93 -5.07 10.12 10.20
C GLU A 93 -6.28 11.01 9.87
N ILE A 94 -6.91 10.78 8.72
CA ILE A 94 -8.01 11.62 8.23
C ILE A 94 -9.32 10.85 8.18
N ASN A 95 -9.30 9.66 7.61
CA ASN A 95 -10.50 8.91 7.29
C ASN A 95 -10.38 7.40 7.52
N ALA A 96 -9.69 6.97 8.59
CA ALA A 96 -9.61 5.56 8.97
C ALA A 96 -11.00 4.91 9.16
N SER A 97 -12.02 5.71 9.52
CA SER A 97 -13.41 5.26 9.67
C SER A 97 -14.06 4.78 8.38
N ASP A 98 -13.46 5.08 7.21
CA ASP A 98 -13.96 4.62 5.91
C ASP A 98 -13.60 3.15 5.64
N ILE A 99 -12.71 2.55 6.46
CA ILE A 99 -12.38 1.13 6.40
C ILE A 99 -13.45 0.34 7.14
N SER A 100 -14.06 -0.63 6.47
CA SER A 100 -14.89 -1.64 7.10
C SER A 100 -14.20 -3.01 7.03
N ILE A 101 -14.67 -3.96 7.85
CA ILE A 101 -14.15 -5.33 7.86
C ILE A 101 -14.32 -6.04 6.50
N ASP A 102 -15.27 -5.61 5.71
CA ASP A 102 -15.55 -6.16 4.39
C ASP A 102 -14.64 -5.61 3.28
N ASN A 103 -13.85 -4.58 3.61
CA ASN A 103 -12.93 -3.97 2.65
C ASN A 103 -11.59 -4.72 2.60
N HIS A 104 -11.53 -5.78 1.83
CA HIS A 104 -10.30 -6.54 1.63
C HIS A 104 -9.28 -5.86 0.70
N ILE A 105 -9.64 -4.79 0.01
CA ILE A 105 -8.71 -3.94 -0.74
C ILE A 105 -8.84 -2.52 -0.24
N ILE A 106 -7.72 -1.91 0.12
CA ILE A 106 -7.62 -0.53 0.62
C ILE A 106 -6.63 0.20 -0.28
N ALA A 107 -7.10 1.25 -0.94
CA ALA A 107 -6.24 2.07 -1.79
C ALA A 107 -5.53 3.16 -0.97
N ASN A 108 -4.22 3.29 -1.18
CA ASN A 108 -3.42 4.37 -0.63
C ASN A 108 -3.32 5.52 -1.65
N PRO A 109 -3.56 6.78 -1.26
CA PRO A 109 -3.49 7.92 -2.16
C PRO A 109 -2.09 8.15 -2.74
N ASN A 110 -1.99 9.07 -3.68
CA ASN A 110 -0.71 9.53 -4.20
C ASN A 110 0.14 10.15 -3.08
N CYS A 111 1.45 9.89 -3.07
CA CYS A 111 2.38 10.34 -2.04
C CYS A 111 2.34 11.85 -1.82
N THR A 112 2.35 12.65 -2.89
CA THR A 112 2.27 14.13 -2.80
C THR A 112 0.93 14.56 -2.19
N THR A 113 -0.16 13.86 -2.52
CA THR A 113 -1.49 14.13 -1.97
C THR A 113 -1.51 13.85 -0.47
N ILE A 114 -0.92 12.74 0.00
CA ILE A 114 -0.86 12.42 1.44
C ILE A 114 -0.12 13.51 2.19
N CYS A 115 1.09 13.89 1.73
CA CYS A 115 1.87 14.94 2.38
C CYS A 115 1.08 16.27 2.48
N MET A 116 0.40 16.65 1.41
CA MET A 116 -0.45 17.84 1.41
C MET A 116 -1.62 17.71 2.39
N LEU A 117 -2.30 16.58 2.40
CA LEU A 117 -3.48 16.34 3.24
C LEU A 117 -3.12 16.35 4.72
N MET A 118 -1.97 15.82 5.12
CA MET A 118 -1.51 15.82 6.51
C MET A 118 -1.38 17.26 7.05
N ALA A 119 -0.91 18.21 6.24
CA ALA A 119 -0.85 19.61 6.61
C ALA A 119 -2.20 20.34 6.51
N LEU A 120 -2.99 20.01 5.49
CA LEU A 120 -4.20 20.74 5.13
C LEU A 120 -5.43 20.31 5.94
N ALA A 121 -5.56 19.04 6.31
CA ALA A 121 -6.75 18.52 6.96
C ALA A 121 -7.07 19.24 8.28
N PRO A 122 -6.12 19.48 9.21
CA PRO A 122 -6.39 20.23 10.42
C PRO A 122 -6.80 21.69 10.14
N LEU A 123 -6.22 22.31 9.11
CA LEU A 123 -6.59 23.66 8.68
C LEU A 123 -7.98 23.69 8.09
N HIS A 124 -8.33 22.72 7.25
CA HIS A 124 -9.67 22.60 6.68
C HIS A 124 -10.71 22.38 7.77
N LYS A 125 -10.43 21.51 8.73
CA LYS A 125 -11.33 21.25 9.87
C LYS A 125 -11.62 22.52 10.68
N LYS A 126 -10.61 23.39 10.84
CA LYS A 126 -10.74 24.63 11.62
C LYS A 126 -11.34 25.79 10.82
N TYR A 127 -10.93 25.97 9.56
CA TYR A 127 -11.22 27.16 8.76
C TYR A 127 -12.10 26.91 7.55
N ASN A 128 -12.45 25.65 7.26
CA ASN A 128 -13.32 25.27 6.15
C ASN A 128 -12.81 25.80 4.79
N ALA A 129 -11.61 25.39 4.38
CA ALA A 129 -11.00 25.80 3.12
C ALA A 129 -11.96 25.63 1.93
N LYS A 130 -12.16 26.70 1.18
CA LYS A 130 -13.12 26.73 0.06
C LYS A 130 -12.47 26.50 -1.30
N ARG A 131 -11.18 26.81 -1.40
CA ARG A 131 -10.43 26.67 -2.66
C ARG A 131 -8.97 26.33 -2.36
N LEU A 132 -8.43 25.40 -3.15
CA LEU A 132 -7.02 25.05 -3.14
C LEU A 132 -6.43 25.32 -4.52
N VAL A 133 -5.25 25.90 -4.54
CA VAL A 133 -4.41 26.01 -5.75
C VAL A 133 -3.11 25.30 -5.44
N ILE A 134 -2.80 24.24 -6.19
CA ILE A 134 -1.71 23.34 -5.90
C ILE A 134 -0.76 23.30 -7.08
N SER A 135 0.54 23.50 -6.80
CA SER A 135 1.62 23.28 -7.75
C SER A 135 2.56 22.23 -7.17
N THR A 136 2.83 21.18 -7.92
CA THR A 136 3.69 20.08 -7.49
C THR A 136 4.90 19.96 -8.40
N TYR A 137 6.03 19.63 -7.79
CA TYR A 137 7.29 19.36 -8.49
C TYR A 137 7.78 17.98 -8.07
N GLN A 138 8.14 17.17 -9.03
CA GLN A 138 8.63 15.81 -8.77
C GLN A 138 9.92 15.58 -9.55
N SER A 139 10.91 14.98 -8.88
CA SER A 139 12.14 14.56 -9.55
C SER A 139 11.85 13.35 -10.46
N VAL A 140 12.67 13.19 -11.50
CA VAL A 140 12.56 12.05 -12.44
C VAL A 140 12.66 10.70 -11.71
N SER A 141 13.51 10.62 -10.69
CA SER A 141 13.66 9.42 -9.84
C SER A 141 12.42 9.06 -9.03
N GLY A 142 11.49 10.00 -8.82
CA GLY A 142 10.25 9.76 -8.08
C GLY A 142 9.08 9.26 -8.94
N SER A 143 9.26 9.17 -10.24
CA SER A 143 8.22 8.66 -11.14
C SER A 143 8.25 7.14 -11.37
N GLY A 144 9.24 6.44 -10.82
CA GLY A 144 9.40 4.99 -10.91
C GLY A 144 10.32 4.57 -12.06
#